data_32c018fe332999a745fd3bf71a5702d4
#
_entry.id   32c018fe332999a745fd3bf71a5702d4
#
_cell.length_a   1.000
_cell.length_b   1.000
_cell.length_c   1.000
_cell.angle_alpha   90.00
_cell.angle_beta   90.00
_cell.angle_gamma   90.00
#
_symmetry.space_group_name_H-M   'P 1'
#
loop_
_entity.id
_entity.type
_entity.pdbx_description
1 polymer ?
#
loop_
_entity_poly.entity_id
_entity_poly.type
_entity_poly.pdbx_seq_one_letter_code
_entity_poly.pdbx_strand_id
1 'polypeptide(L)'
;MHELSGGPAAQAGAAPLPLVEARGLIKEYARRNGVARVVDDVSFAIQPGEALGLVGESGCGKTTVARILLRLIEPTAGVVLFEGQPLPPASSAAMRALRRRMQIVFQDPYAALNPRSTIEQILAEPFRIHREPPAEGLPARLRELLHSVGLDPSALSRYPHEFSGGQRQRINIARALALRPRFLVLDEPVSSLDVSVGAQVINLLRDLQRGLGLTYLFISHSMPLVRYLCDRIAVIERGRLVELGDCIQVCDSPRNPYTRQLIAATPELPHAATT
;
A
#
# COMPACT_ATOMS: atom_id res chain seq x y z
N MET A 1 -5.19 2.62 63.83
CA MET A 1 -5.44 3.56 62.72
C MET A 1 -4.31 3.33 61.72
N HIS A 2 -4.59 2.55 60.69
CA HIS A 2 -3.72 2.33 59.54
C HIS A 2 -4.48 2.74 58.30
N GLU A 3 -4.13 3.89 57.76
CA GLU A 3 -4.62 4.36 56.46
C GLU A 3 -3.89 3.59 55.36
N LEU A 4 -4.64 2.79 54.58
CA LEU A 4 -4.18 2.16 53.35
C LEU A 4 -4.28 3.18 52.21
N SER A 5 -3.14 3.74 51.82
CA SER A 5 -2.95 4.54 50.64
C SER A 5 -3.22 3.71 49.39
N GLY A 6 -4.35 3.94 48.73
CA GLY A 6 -4.65 3.42 47.42
C GLY A 6 -3.83 4.15 46.36
N GLY A 7 -2.83 3.46 45.78
CA GLY A 7 -2.11 3.96 44.63
C GLY A 7 -3.01 4.03 43.39
N PRO A 8 -2.82 5.00 42.47
CA PRO A 8 -3.64 5.12 41.28
C PRO A 8 -3.44 3.93 40.36
N ALA A 9 -4.53 3.28 39.98
CA ALA A 9 -4.57 2.25 38.97
C ALA A 9 -3.97 2.79 37.67
N ALA A 10 -2.93 2.13 37.18
CA ALA A 10 -2.35 2.40 35.86
C ALA A 10 -3.46 2.29 34.80
N GLN A 11 -3.77 3.40 34.15
CA GLN A 11 -4.65 3.42 32.99
C GLN A 11 -4.00 2.54 31.91
N ALA A 12 -4.62 1.43 31.60
CA ALA A 12 -4.26 0.61 30.46
C ALA A 12 -4.36 1.51 29.21
N GLY A 13 -3.22 1.83 28.61
CA GLY A 13 -3.12 2.70 27.46
C GLY A 13 -4.02 2.17 26.35
N ALA A 14 -4.97 2.96 25.89
CA ALA A 14 -5.80 2.64 24.74
C ALA A 14 -4.86 2.33 23.55
N ALA A 15 -5.06 1.19 22.90
CA ALA A 15 -4.31 0.84 21.71
C ALA A 15 -4.41 1.98 20.69
N PRO A 16 -3.30 2.34 20.01
CA PRO A 16 -3.32 3.43 19.05
C PRO A 16 -4.39 3.21 17.98
N LEU A 17 -5.11 4.28 17.61
CA LEU A 17 -6.13 4.21 16.57
C LEU A 17 -5.50 3.76 15.25
N PRO A 18 -6.07 2.78 14.55
CA PRO A 18 -5.61 2.38 13.22
C PRO A 18 -5.60 3.56 12.25
N LEU A 19 -4.62 3.61 11.35
CA LEU A 19 -4.61 4.60 10.27
C LEU A 19 -5.70 4.30 9.26
N VAL A 20 -5.83 3.02 8.88
CA VAL A 20 -6.87 2.53 7.96
C VAL A 20 -7.57 1.34 8.60
N GLU A 21 -8.89 1.31 8.51
CA GLU A 21 -9.68 0.19 9.01
C GLU A 21 -10.77 -0.17 8.01
N ALA A 22 -10.85 -1.44 7.64
CA ALA A 22 -11.89 -2.05 6.85
C ALA A 22 -12.84 -2.82 7.78
N ARG A 23 -14.14 -2.57 7.71
CA ARG A 23 -15.16 -3.26 8.52
C ARG A 23 -16.25 -3.86 7.63
N GLY A 24 -16.33 -5.18 7.58
CA GLY A 24 -17.38 -5.92 6.89
C GLY A 24 -17.49 -5.57 5.40
N LEU A 25 -16.37 -5.41 4.70
CA LEU A 25 -16.39 -4.98 3.30
C LEU A 25 -16.98 -6.06 2.41
N ILE A 26 -18.00 -5.70 1.64
CA ILE A 26 -18.60 -6.53 0.60
C ILE A 26 -18.55 -5.78 -0.72
N LYS A 27 -18.17 -6.49 -1.79
CA LYS A 27 -18.27 -5.97 -3.15
C LYS A 27 -18.88 -6.98 -4.08
N GLU A 28 -19.96 -6.57 -4.70
CA GLU A 28 -20.70 -7.33 -5.69
C GLU A 28 -20.70 -6.61 -7.04
N TYR A 29 -20.62 -7.38 -8.11
CA TYR A 29 -20.76 -6.90 -9.48
C TYR A 29 -21.87 -7.65 -10.17
N ALA A 30 -22.75 -6.92 -10.88
CA ALA A 30 -23.76 -7.53 -11.73
C ALA A 30 -23.08 -8.29 -12.89
N ARG A 31 -23.57 -9.49 -13.19
CA ARG A 31 -23.20 -10.31 -14.35
C ARG A 31 -24.43 -10.69 -15.13
N ARG A 32 -24.26 -11.16 -16.38
CA ARG A 32 -25.40 -11.62 -17.21
C ARG A 32 -26.26 -12.67 -16.51
N ASN A 33 -25.66 -13.55 -15.69
CA ASN A 33 -26.33 -14.66 -15.03
C ASN A 33 -26.31 -14.53 -13.51
N GLY A 34 -26.48 -13.31 -12.95
CA GLY A 34 -26.56 -13.11 -11.49
C GLY A 34 -25.56 -12.10 -10.94
N VAL A 35 -25.13 -12.29 -9.71
CA VAL A 35 -24.23 -11.40 -8.98
C VAL A 35 -22.94 -12.14 -8.67
N ALA A 36 -21.80 -11.51 -8.95
CA ALA A 36 -20.49 -12.01 -8.52
C ALA A 36 -20.03 -11.24 -7.28
N ARG A 37 -19.95 -11.91 -6.15
CA ARG A 37 -19.37 -11.38 -4.92
C ARG A 37 -17.86 -11.57 -4.97
N VAL A 38 -17.12 -10.46 -5.14
CA VAL A 38 -15.65 -10.45 -5.30
C VAL A 38 -14.95 -10.16 -3.98
N VAL A 39 -15.60 -9.42 -3.07
CA VAL A 39 -15.16 -9.21 -1.68
C VAL A 39 -16.34 -9.61 -0.79
N ASP A 40 -16.08 -10.43 0.21
CA ASP A 40 -17.11 -11.06 1.05
C ASP A 40 -16.70 -10.98 2.52
N ASP A 41 -17.25 -10.02 3.24
CA ASP A 41 -17.07 -9.75 4.66
C ASP A 41 -15.61 -9.59 5.10
N VAL A 42 -14.85 -8.74 4.40
CA VAL A 42 -13.44 -8.49 4.70
C VAL A 42 -13.30 -7.40 5.76
N SER A 43 -12.64 -7.75 6.87
CA SER A 43 -12.37 -6.83 7.99
C SER A 43 -10.92 -6.93 8.45
N PHE A 44 -10.20 -5.80 8.50
CA PHE A 44 -8.86 -5.68 9.06
C PHE A 44 -8.52 -4.23 9.38
N ALA A 45 -7.45 -4.04 10.16
CA ALA A 45 -6.92 -2.73 10.50
C ALA A 45 -5.42 -2.65 10.20
N ILE A 46 -4.95 -1.48 9.78
CA ILE A 46 -3.54 -1.16 9.52
C ILE A 46 -3.13 -0.04 10.47
N GLN A 47 -2.08 -0.28 11.27
CA GLN A 47 -1.57 0.70 12.23
C GLN A 47 -0.71 1.76 11.53
N PRO A 48 -0.56 2.97 12.11
CA PRO A 48 0.39 3.96 11.60
C PRO A 48 1.82 3.39 11.52
N GLY A 49 2.48 3.56 10.37
CA GLY A 49 3.85 3.05 10.13
C GLY A 49 3.93 1.56 9.79
N GLU A 50 2.83 0.82 9.87
CA GLU A 50 2.78 -0.61 9.57
C GLU A 50 2.80 -0.88 8.06
N ALA A 51 3.48 -1.96 7.64
CA ALA A 51 3.30 -2.59 6.33
C ALA A 51 2.46 -3.86 6.47
N LEU A 52 1.20 -3.80 6.00
CA LEU A 52 0.32 -4.97 5.92
C LEU A 52 0.42 -5.59 4.51
N GLY A 53 0.84 -6.85 4.45
CA GLY A 53 0.80 -7.67 3.23
C GLY A 53 -0.61 -8.18 2.96
N LEU A 54 -1.10 -8.03 1.72
CA LEU A 54 -2.37 -8.61 1.27
C LEU A 54 -2.08 -9.63 0.19
N VAL A 55 -2.24 -10.91 0.50
CA VAL A 55 -1.82 -12.02 -0.36
C VAL A 55 -2.98 -12.95 -0.71
N GLY A 56 -2.82 -13.71 -1.77
CA GLY A 56 -3.78 -14.69 -2.30
C GLY A 56 -3.59 -14.86 -3.79
N GLU A 57 -4.28 -15.85 -4.38
CA GLU A 57 -4.22 -16.12 -5.83
C GLU A 57 -4.67 -14.92 -6.68
N SER A 58 -4.31 -14.95 -7.97
CA SER A 58 -4.79 -13.97 -8.93
C SER A 58 -6.32 -14.00 -9.01
N GLY A 59 -6.95 -12.81 -9.01
CA GLY A 59 -8.41 -12.70 -9.08
C GLY A 59 -9.17 -12.95 -7.78
N CYS A 60 -8.51 -13.21 -6.64
CA CYS A 60 -9.19 -13.43 -5.35
C CYS A 60 -9.77 -12.18 -4.69
N GLY A 61 -9.60 -10.97 -5.28
CA GLY A 61 -10.21 -9.74 -4.79
C GLY A 61 -9.24 -8.69 -4.21
N LYS A 62 -7.92 -8.93 -4.15
CA LYS A 62 -6.92 -8.01 -3.55
C LYS A 62 -6.99 -6.58 -4.10
N THR A 63 -6.88 -6.41 -5.41
CA THR A 63 -6.97 -5.10 -6.07
C THR A 63 -8.34 -4.43 -5.86
N THR A 64 -9.41 -5.23 -5.73
CA THR A 64 -10.75 -4.71 -5.42
C THR A 64 -10.79 -4.14 -4.00
N VAL A 65 -10.23 -4.85 -3.01
CA VAL A 65 -10.08 -4.34 -1.63
C VAL A 65 -9.28 -3.04 -1.64
N ALA A 66 -8.11 -3.01 -2.30
CA ALA A 66 -7.29 -1.80 -2.41
C ALA A 66 -8.05 -0.60 -2.98
N ARG A 67 -8.82 -0.81 -4.05
CA ARG A 67 -9.64 0.26 -4.68
C ARG A 67 -10.76 0.74 -3.76
N ILE A 68 -11.35 -0.14 -2.94
CA ILE A 68 -12.35 0.24 -1.93
C ILE A 68 -11.70 1.10 -0.85
N LEU A 69 -10.53 0.69 -0.32
CA LEU A 69 -9.81 1.45 0.71
C LEU A 69 -9.45 2.88 0.27
N LEU A 70 -9.19 3.07 -1.02
CA LEU A 70 -8.90 4.40 -1.60
C LEU A 70 -10.14 5.14 -2.10
N ARG A 71 -11.34 4.58 -1.90
CA ARG A 71 -12.60 5.12 -2.42
C ARG A 71 -12.55 5.38 -3.93
N LEU A 72 -11.83 4.53 -4.67
CA LEU A 72 -11.85 4.51 -6.14
C LEU A 72 -13.07 3.75 -6.67
N ILE A 73 -13.58 2.82 -5.90
CA ILE A 73 -14.87 2.15 -6.08
C ILE A 73 -15.62 2.13 -4.75
N GLU A 74 -16.95 2.19 -4.82
CA GLU A 74 -17.80 2.07 -3.65
C GLU A 74 -17.95 0.59 -3.24
N PRO A 75 -17.89 0.23 -1.95
CA PRO A 75 -18.30 -1.08 -1.48
C PRO A 75 -19.82 -1.24 -1.65
N THR A 76 -20.30 -2.49 -1.79
CA THR A 76 -21.73 -2.80 -1.76
C THR A 76 -22.26 -2.73 -0.33
N ALA A 77 -21.45 -3.16 0.66
CA ALA A 77 -21.71 -3.01 2.08
C ALA A 77 -20.39 -2.91 2.85
N GLY A 78 -20.49 -2.56 4.15
CA GLY A 78 -19.33 -2.30 5.00
C GLY A 78 -18.84 -0.86 4.93
N VAL A 79 -17.80 -0.54 5.69
CA VAL A 79 -17.25 0.80 5.81
C VAL A 79 -15.73 0.78 5.87
N VAL A 80 -15.11 1.79 5.30
CA VAL A 80 -13.68 2.09 5.48
C VAL A 80 -13.55 3.33 6.35
N LEU A 81 -12.70 3.23 7.38
CA LEU A 81 -12.33 4.37 8.20
C LEU A 81 -10.87 4.75 7.94
N PHE A 82 -10.61 6.04 7.94
CA PHE A 82 -9.27 6.61 7.94
C PHE A 82 -9.11 7.48 9.19
N GLU A 83 -8.15 7.14 10.05
CA GLU A 83 -7.98 7.78 11.37
C GLU A 83 -9.27 7.78 12.19
N GLY A 84 -9.99 6.66 12.21
CA GLY A 84 -11.24 6.49 12.93
C GLY A 84 -12.47 7.15 12.31
N GLN A 85 -12.33 7.90 11.20
CA GLN A 85 -13.44 8.58 10.53
C GLN A 85 -13.84 7.84 9.25
N PRO A 86 -15.14 7.63 8.98
CA PRO A 86 -15.60 7.05 7.73
C PRO A 86 -15.15 7.87 6.52
N LEU A 87 -14.76 7.18 5.44
CA LEU A 87 -14.37 7.86 4.21
C LEU A 87 -15.55 8.67 3.64
N PRO A 88 -15.32 9.92 3.24
CA PRO A 88 -16.34 10.75 2.59
C PRO A 88 -16.78 10.15 1.24
N PRO A 89 -17.93 10.58 0.68
CA PRO A 89 -18.35 10.20 -0.68
C PRO A 89 -17.27 10.52 -1.73
N ALA A 90 -17.09 9.62 -2.71
CA ALA A 90 -16.00 9.70 -3.69
C ALA A 90 -15.88 11.03 -4.45
N SER A 91 -17.03 11.69 -4.74
CA SER A 91 -17.11 12.97 -5.47
C SER A 91 -16.94 14.21 -4.59
N SER A 92 -16.83 14.05 -3.26
CA SER A 92 -16.81 15.19 -2.33
C SER A 92 -15.46 15.92 -2.33
N ALA A 93 -15.50 17.22 -1.98
CA ALA A 93 -14.28 18.00 -1.74
C ALA A 93 -13.45 17.43 -0.58
N ALA A 94 -14.11 16.89 0.45
CA ALA A 94 -13.47 16.24 1.59
C ALA A 94 -12.68 15.01 1.14
N MET A 95 -13.23 14.16 0.24
CA MET A 95 -12.50 13.01 -0.32
C MET A 95 -11.33 13.46 -1.19
N ARG A 96 -11.47 14.52 -1.97
CA ARG A 96 -10.35 15.10 -2.74
C ARG A 96 -9.20 15.54 -1.82
N ALA A 97 -9.51 16.20 -0.70
CA ALA A 97 -8.52 16.57 0.30
C ALA A 97 -7.85 15.34 0.93
N LEU A 98 -8.64 14.31 1.26
CA LEU A 98 -8.13 13.08 1.87
C LEU A 98 -7.20 12.29 0.93
N ARG A 99 -7.47 12.28 -0.39
CA ARG A 99 -6.63 11.60 -1.39
C ARG A 99 -5.17 12.09 -1.42
N ARG A 100 -4.87 13.29 -0.91
CA ARG A 100 -3.46 13.73 -0.73
C ARG A 100 -2.71 12.85 0.26
N ARG A 101 -3.44 12.33 1.26
CA ARG A 101 -2.89 11.53 2.35
C ARG A 101 -2.90 10.02 2.05
N MET A 102 -3.58 9.60 0.97
CA MET A 102 -3.76 8.22 0.55
C MET A 102 -3.41 8.11 -0.93
N GLN A 103 -2.39 7.35 -1.27
CA GLN A 103 -1.90 7.23 -2.64
C GLN A 103 -1.76 5.76 -3.06
N ILE A 104 -1.56 5.53 -4.36
CA ILE A 104 -1.38 4.20 -4.93
C ILE A 104 -0.22 4.18 -5.92
N VAL A 105 0.56 3.12 -5.86
CA VAL A 105 1.51 2.72 -6.90
C VAL A 105 0.91 1.51 -7.62
N PHE A 106 0.63 1.68 -8.92
CA PHE A 106 0.03 0.64 -9.75
C PHE A 106 1.05 -0.38 -10.24
N GLN A 107 0.54 -1.55 -10.60
CA GLN A 107 1.30 -2.70 -11.09
C GLN A 107 2.12 -2.41 -12.36
N ASP A 108 1.55 -1.68 -13.32
CA ASP A 108 2.19 -1.37 -14.59
C ASP A 108 2.75 0.05 -14.61
N PRO A 109 4.09 0.23 -14.49
CA PRO A 109 4.70 1.54 -14.55
C PRO A 109 4.63 2.19 -15.94
N TYR A 110 4.43 1.40 -17.00
CA TYR A 110 4.28 1.91 -18.36
C TYR A 110 2.92 2.59 -18.55
N ALA A 111 1.85 1.97 -18.07
CA ALA A 111 0.50 2.54 -18.12
C ALA A 111 0.31 3.70 -17.14
N ALA A 112 1.10 3.73 -16.05
CA ALA A 112 0.97 4.73 -15.00
C ALA A 112 1.54 6.11 -15.36
N LEU A 113 2.50 6.21 -16.28
CA LEU A 113 3.17 7.46 -16.65
C LEU A 113 2.74 7.90 -18.06
N ASN A 114 2.29 9.15 -18.21
CA ASN A 114 1.95 9.70 -19.51
C ASN A 114 3.22 9.80 -20.40
N PRO A 115 3.32 9.05 -21.51
CA PRO A 115 4.54 9.00 -22.34
C PRO A 115 4.84 10.32 -23.08
N ARG A 116 3.87 11.24 -23.14
CA ARG A 116 4.00 12.55 -23.81
C ARG A 116 4.41 13.67 -22.86
N SER A 117 4.54 13.39 -21.58
CA SER A 117 4.93 14.36 -20.55
C SER A 117 6.34 14.10 -20.08
N THR A 118 7.10 15.15 -19.78
CA THR A 118 8.41 15.03 -19.11
C THR A 118 8.22 14.57 -17.66
N ILE A 119 9.27 14.05 -17.06
CA ILE A 119 9.23 13.63 -15.64
C ILE A 119 8.89 14.82 -14.73
N GLU A 120 9.38 16.03 -15.04
CA GLU A 120 8.99 17.27 -14.34
C GLU A 120 7.47 17.45 -14.36
N GLN A 121 6.85 17.36 -15.54
CA GLN A 121 5.40 17.53 -15.70
C GLN A 121 4.61 16.47 -14.92
N ILE A 122 5.08 15.22 -14.94
CA ILE A 122 4.48 14.08 -14.24
C ILE A 122 4.54 14.27 -12.72
N LEU A 123 5.71 14.64 -12.19
CA LEU A 123 5.89 14.85 -10.75
C LEU A 123 5.22 16.14 -10.25
N ALA A 124 5.06 17.15 -11.11
CA ALA A 124 4.35 18.39 -10.79
C ALA A 124 2.81 18.27 -10.84
N GLU A 125 2.28 17.23 -11.53
CA GLU A 125 0.84 17.05 -11.74
C GLU A 125 0.03 16.98 -10.44
N PRO A 126 0.44 16.23 -9.39
CA PRO A 126 -0.30 16.17 -8.12
C PRO A 126 -0.50 17.55 -7.49
N PHE A 127 0.52 18.42 -7.52
CA PHE A 127 0.44 19.78 -6.96
C PHE A 127 -0.54 20.65 -7.74
N ARG A 128 -0.59 20.52 -9.07
CA ARG A 128 -1.56 21.23 -9.93
C ARG A 128 -2.99 20.77 -9.68
N ILE A 129 -3.23 19.45 -9.61
CA ILE A 129 -4.55 18.87 -9.35
C ILE A 129 -5.10 19.33 -8.00
N HIS A 130 -4.26 19.30 -6.97
CA HIS A 130 -4.67 19.65 -5.61
C HIS A 130 -4.56 21.14 -5.31
N ARG A 131 -3.99 21.96 -6.22
CA ARG A 131 -3.74 23.40 -6.03
C ARG A 131 -2.96 23.70 -4.77
N GLU A 132 -1.96 22.89 -4.49
CA GLU A 132 -1.16 22.94 -3.26
C GLU A 132 0.33 23.00 -3.61
N PRO A 133 0.88 24.21 -3.82
CA PRO A 133 2.30 24.37 -4.09
C PRO A 133 3.11 23.96 -2.85
N PRO A 134 4.25 23.26 -3.02
CA PRO A 134 5.10 22.90 -1.90
C PRO A 134 5.76 24.12 -1.29
N ALA A 135 5.90 24.15 0.04
CA ALA A 135 6.44 25.29 0.79
C ALA A 135 7.89 25.64 0.39
N GLU A 136 8.69 24.63 0.05
CA GLU A 136 10.08 24.75 -0.44
C GLU A 136 10.19 25.20 -1.90
N GLY A 137 9.07 25.40 -2.57
CA GLY A 137 8.99 25.67 -4.00
C GLY A 137 9.06 24.41 -4.86
N LEU A 138 8.36 24.44 -6.00
CA LEU A 138 8.20 23.27 -6.86
C LEU A 138 9.53 22.67 -7.36
N PRO A 139 10.51 23.47 -7.86
CA PRO A 139 11.78 22.91 -8.34
C PRO A 139 12.59 22.20 -7.25
N ALA A 140 12.57 22.70 -6.02
CA ALA A 140 13.27 22.06 -4.90
C ALA A 140 12.60 20.74 -4.53
N ARG A 141 11.26 20.72 -4.44
CA ARG A 141 10.49 19.51 -4.15
C ARG A 141 10.65 18.41 -5.22
N LEU A 142 10.68 18.78 -6.50
CA LEU A 142 10.89 17.80 -7.57
C LEU A 142 12.28 17.15 -7.51
N ARG A 143 13.31 17.92 -7.19
CA ARG A 143 14.66 17.36 -6.96
C ARG A 143 14.68 16.44 -5.75
N GLU A 144 14.10 16.84 -4.64
CA GLU A 144 13.95 16.00 -3.43
C GLU A 144 13.27 14.66 -3.74
N LEU A 145 12.16 14.69 -4.50
CA LEU A 145 11.45 13.49 -4.91
C LEU A 145 12.33 12.53 -5.73
N LEU A 146 13.08 13.02 -6.71
CA LEU A 146 13.99 12.17 -7.47
C LEU A 146 15.12 11.61 -6.62
N HIS A 147 15.72 12.41 -5.75
CA HIS A 147 16.73 11.94 -4.81
C HIS A 147 16.20 10.85 -3.87
N SER A 148 14.97 11.02 -3.36
CA SER A 148 14.37 10.04 -2.45
C SER A 148 14.18 8.65 -3.07
N VAL A 149 14.14 8.57 -4.41
CA VAL A 149 14.03 7.30 -5.15
C VAL A 149 15.33 6.90 -5.86
N GLY A 150 16.45 7.57 -5.55
CA GLY A 150 17.78 7.28 -6.09
C GLY A 150 17.93 7.62 -7.58
N LEU A 151 17.27 8.69 -8.04
CA LEU A 151 17.42 9.20 -9.40
C LEU A 151 18.07 10.59 -9.40
N ASP A 152 18.87 10.86 -10.45
CA ASP A 152 19.51 12.16 -10.63
C ASP A 152 18.49 13.22 -11.07
N PRO A 153 18.58 14.48 -10.59
CA PRO A 153 17.70 15.57 -10.97
C PRO A 153 17.65 15.88 -12.47
N SER A 154 18.69 15.56 -13.24
CA SER A 154 18.68 15.70 -14.71
C SER A 154 17.58 14.87 -15.38
N ALA A 155 17.02 13.87 -14.68
CA ALA A 155 15.88 13.11 -15.13
C ALA A 155 14.62 13.96 -15.37
N LEU A 156 14.49 15.15 -14.76
CA LEU A 156 13.30 16.00 -14.86
C LEU A 156 12.97 16.39 -16.31
N SER A 157 13.97 16.66 -17.15
CA SER A 157 13.77 17.08 -18.54
C SER A 157 13.49 15.94 -19.52
N ARG A 158 13.63 14.68 -19.07
CA ARG A 158 13.51 13.49 -19.90
C ARG A 158 12.09 12.96 -19.93
N TYR A 159 11.80 12.07 -20.89
CA TYR A 159 10.52 11.40 -21.06
C TYR A 159 10.53 9.97 -20.51
N PRO A 160 9.38 9.41 -20.11
CA PRO A 160 9.30 8.06 -19.53
C PRO A 160 9.94 6.96 -20.40
N HIS A 161 9.86 7.06 -21.73
CA HIS A 161 10.40 6.05 -22.64
C HIS A 161 11.94 5.97 -22.64
N GLU A 162 12.63 6.97 -22.08
CA GLU A 162 14.10 6.99 -21.95
C GLU A 162 14.62 6.27 -20.71
N PHE A 163 13.73 5.69 -19.89
CA PHE A 163 14.07 5.03 -18.63
C PHE A 163 13.79 3.51 -18.69
N SER A 164 14.59 2.73 -17.95
CA SER A 164 14.33 1.32 -17.73
C SER A 164 13.04 1.09 -16.94
N GLY A 165 12.51 -0.14 -16.94
CA GLY A 165 11.32 -0.50 -16.17
C GLY A 165 11.45 -0.17 -14.67
N GLY A 166 12.58 -0.50 -14.06
CA GLY A 166 12.86 -0.18 -12.65
C GLY A 166 12.98 1.31 -12.37
N GLN A 167 13.59 2.09 -13.28
CA GLN A 167 13.64 3.54 -13.16
C GLN A 167 12.24 4.17 -13.30
N ARG A 168 11.40 3.67 -14.22
CA ARG A 168 10.00 4.12 -14.34
C ARG A 168 9.21 3.81 -13.07
N GLN A 169 9.41 2.65 -12.47
CA GLN A 169 8.76 2.32 -11.20
C GLN A 169 9.21 3.25 -10.08
N ARG A 170 10.48 3.61 -9.99
CA ARG A 170 10.99 4.61 -9.04
C ARG A 170 10.34 5.99 -9.28
N ILE A 171 10.14 6.41 -10.53
CA ILE A 171 9.42 7.66 -10.87
C ILE A 171 7.95 7.56 -10.43
N ASN A 172 7.29 6.42 -10.64
CA ASN A 172 5.92 6.20 -10.21
C ASN A 172 5.78 6.28 -8.67
N ILE A 173 6.75 5.71 -7.94
CA ILE A 173 6.85 5.86 -6.48
C ILE A 173 7.05 7.33 -6.10
N ALA A 174 7.99 8.04 -6.74
CA ALA A 174 8.22 9.47 -6.48
C ALA A 174 6.95 10.32 -6.69
N ARG A 175 6.19 10.04 -7.76
CA ARG A 175 4.90 10.69 -8.00
C ARG A 175 3.90 10.44 -6.88
N ALA A 176 3.81 9.21 -6.39
CA ALA A 176 2.92 8.88 -5.28
C ALA A 176 3.33 9.58 -3.98
N LEU A 177 4.62 9.86 -3.78
CA LEU A 177 5.16 10.58 -2.62
C LEU A 177 5.05 12.11 -2.72
N ALA A 178 4.63 12.65 -3.87
CA ALA A 178 4.64 14.10 -4.14
C ALA A 178 3.96 14.91 -3.03
N LEU A 179 2.79 14.49 -2.58
CA LEU A 179 1.97 15.19 -1.59
C LEU A 179 2.19 14.69 -0.14
N ARG A 180 3.30 13.99 0.14
CA ARG A 180 3.64 13.46 1.47
C ARG A 180 2.49 12.63 2.07
N PRO A 181 2.07 11.53 1.41
CA PRO A 181 0.98 10.70 1.91
C PRO A 181 1.35 10.04 3.24
N ARG A 182 0.34 9.65 4.01
CA ARG A 182 0.49 8.80 5.20
C ARG A 182 0.24 7.33 4.90
N PHE A 183 -0.58 7.06 3.89
CA PHE A 183 -0.96 5.72 3.45
C PHE A 183 -0.64 5.51 1.98
N LEU A 184 0.03 4.42 1.67
CA LEU A 184 0.39 4.06 0.31
C LEU A 184 -0.02 2.62 0.01
N VAL A 185 -0.88 2.45 -0.97
CA VAL A 185 -1.20 1.14 -1.55
C VAL A 185 -0.16 0.81 -2.62
N LEU A 186 0.45 -0.35 -2.52
CA LEU A 186 1.44 -0.89 -3.44
C LEU A 186 0.82 -2.12 -4.11
N ASP A 187 0.21 -1.93 -5.29
CA ASP A 187 -0.51 -3.00 -6.00
C ASP A 187 0.44 -3.70 -6.96
N GLU A 188 1.03 -4.82 -6.52
CA GLU A 188 2.02 -5.62 -7.25
C GLU A 188 3.19 -4.80 -7.84
N PRO A 189 3.88 -3.96 -7.06
CA PRO A 189 4.75 -2.91 -7.57
C PRO A 189 6.00 -3.39 -8.31
N VAL A 190 6.31 -4.69 -8.27
CA VAL A 190 7.50 -5.28 -8.90
C VAL A 190 7.22 -6.48 -9.81
N SER A 191 5.94 -6.82 -10.04
CA SER A 191 5.55 -8.02 -10.79
C SER A 191 5.98 -8.02 -12.26
N SER A 192 6.18 -6.84 -12.86
CA SER A 192 6.62 -6.67 -14.25
C SER A 192 8.14 -6.43 -14.39
N LEU A 193 8.89 -6.51 -13.30
CA LEU A 193 10.34 -6.29 -13.27
C LEU A 193 11.10 -7.61 -13.13
N ASP A 194 12.33 -7.64 -13.63
CA ASP A 194 13.23 -8.74 -13.33
C ASP A 194 13.57 -8.81 -11.82
N VAL A 195 14.01 -9.99 -11.35
CA VAL A 195 14.21 -10.28 -9.93
C VAL A 195 15.18 -9.28 -9.28
N SER A 196 16.27 -8.93 -9.95
CA SER A 196 17.33 -8.09 -9.38
C SER A 196 16.86 -6.63 -9.26
N VAL A 197 16.18 -6.10 -10.26
CA VAL A 197 15.59 -4.76 -10.26
C VAL A 197 14.43 -4.69 -9.27
N GLY A 198 13.60 -5.73 -9.21
CA GLY A 198 12.52 -5.85 -8.24
C GLY A 198 13.03 -5.77 -6.80
N ALA A 199 14.12 -6.49 -6.48
CA ALA A 199 14.74 -6.44 -5.15
C ALA A 199 15.22 -5.02 -4.78
N GLN A 200 15.80 -4.27 -5.73
CA GLN A 200 16.19 -2.88 -5.50
C GLN A 200 15.01 -1.96 -5.21
N VAL A 201 13.86 -2.17 -5.90
CA VAL A 201 12.63 -1.39 -5.65
C VAL A 201 12.04 -1.73 -4.28
N ILE A 202 12.06 -3.00 -3.87
CA ILE A 202 11.59 -3.42 -2.54
C ILE A 202 12.47 -2.85 -1.43
N ASN A 203 13.80 -2.84 -1.59
CA ASN A 203 14.71 -2.18 -0.65
C ASN A 203 14.40 -0.69 -0.53
N LEU A 204 14.23 0.01 -1.66
CA LEU A 204 13.80 1.41 -1.68
C LEU A 204 12.50 1.63 -0.92
N LEU A 205 11.47 0.80 -1.14
CA LEU A 205 10.19 0.92 -0.44
C LEU A 205 10.35 0.74 1.08
N ARG A 206 11.21 -0.19 1.52
CA ARG A 206 11.51 -0.40 2.95
C ARG A 206 12.22 0.81 3.56
N ASP A 207 13.18 1.40 2.85
CA ASP A 207 13.91 2.58 3.31
C ASP A 207 12.99 3.80 3.39
N LEU A 208 12.11 3.99 2.41
CA LEU A 208 11.09 5.03 2.41
C LEU A 208 10.07 4.86 3.54
N GLN A 209 9.61 3.63 3.83
CA GLN A 209 8.72 3.35 4.95
C GLN A 209 9.34 3.80 6.26
N ARG A 210 10.58 3.38 6.53
CA ARG A 210 11.31 3.69 7.77
C ARG A 210 11.65 5.17 7.87
N GLY A 211 12.15 5.77 6.79
CA GLY A 211 12.61 7.16 6.78
C GLY A 211 11.48 8.19 6.84
N LEU A 212 10.31 7.87 6.28
CA LEU A 212 9.17 8.77 6.19
C LEU A 212 7.99 8.36 7.09
N GLY A 213 8.07 7.26 7.82
CA GLY A 213 6.99 6.74 8.66
C GLY A 213 5.74 6.35 7.86
N LEU A 214 5.91 5.85 6.63
CA LEU A 214 4.81 5.51 5.73
C LEU A 214 4.10 4.25 6.21
N THR A 215 2.78 4.23 6.03
CA THR A 215 1.94 3.05 6.25
C THR A 215 1.64 2.42 4.90
N TYR A 216 1.81 1.10 4.78
CA TYR A 216 1.63 0.37 3.53
C TYR A 216 0.50 -0.64 3.58
N LEU A 217 -0.24 -0.73 2.46
CA LEU A 217 -0.89 -1.97 2.05
C LEU A 217 -0.09 -2.52 0.86
N PHE A 218 0.65 -3.60 1.08
CA PHE A 218 1.48 -4.23 0.06
C PHE A 218 0.78 -5.46 -0.52
N ILE A 219 0.34 -5.36 -1.78
CA ILE A 219 -0.31 -6.46 -2.49
C ILE A 219 0.75 -7.19 -3.31
N SER A 220 0.86 -8.49 -3.09
CA SER A 220 1.78 -9.35 -3.83
C SER A 220 1.30 -10.80 -3.81
N HIS A 221 1.71 -11.56 -4.81
CA HIS A 221 1.62 -13.02 -4.83
C HIS A 221 2.95 -13.68 -4.43
N SER A 222 4.02 -12.90 -4.23
CA SER A 222 5.34 -13.40 -3.83
C SER A 222 5.51 -13.37 -2.32
N MET A 223 5.40 -14.53 -1.66
CA MET A 223 5.59 -14.67 -0.20
C MET A 223 6.96 -14.20 0.28
N PRO A 224 8.09 -14.45 -0.42
CA PRO A 224 9.39 -13.92 -0.02
C PRO A 224 9.44 -12.40 0.07
N LEU A 225 8.81 -11.68 -0.87
CA LEU A 225 8.76 -10.21 -0.83
C LEU A 225 7.88 -9.70 0.32
N VAL A 226 6.76 -10.37 0.59
CA VAL A 226 5.87 -10.05 1.70
C VAL A 226 6.58 -10.27 3.03
N ARG A 227 7.26 -11.43 3.21
CA ARG A 227 8.06 -11.74 4.41
C ARG A 227 9.16 -10.71 4.67
N TYR A 228 9.74 -10.15 3.60
CA TYR A 228 10.83 -9.18 3.69
C TYR A 228 10.35 -7.76 4.07
N LEU A 229 9.18 -7.35 3.56
CA LEU A 229 8.70 -5.97 3.67
C LEU A 229 7.63 -5.77 4.75
N CYS A 230 6.79 -6.79 5.01
CA CYS A 230 5.57 -6.61 5.80
C CYS A 230 5.73 -7.04 7.26
N ASP A 231 5.08 -6.30 8.16
CA ASP A 231 4.99 -6.61 9.58
C ASP A 231 3.91 -7.66 9.85
N ARG A 232 2.76 -7.51 9.19
CA ARG A 232 1.63 -8.44 9.26
C ARG A 232 1.17 -8.84 7.86
N ILE A 233 0.44 -9.94 7.79
CA ILE A 233 -0.10 -10.49 6.55
C ILE A 233 -1.59 -10.80 6.70
N ALA A 234 -2.34 -10.44 5.67
CA ALA A 234 -3.75 -10.76 5.46
C ALA A 234 -3.87 -11.68 4.25
N VAL A 235 -4.35 -12.89 4.43
CA VAL A 235 -4.51 -13.89 3.36
C VAL A 235 -5.96 -13.87 2.90
N ILE A 236 -6.18 -13.65 1.61
CA ILE A 236 -7.52 -13.65 0.99
C ILE A 236 -7.66 -14.84 0.06
N GLU A 237 -8.72 -15.62 0.28
CA GLU A 237 -9.19 -16.69 -0.60
C GLU A 237 -10.62 -16.38 -1.06
N ARG A 238 -10.86 -16.35 -2.39
CA ARG A 238 -12.21 -16.19 -2.97
C ARG A 238 -13.01 -15.03 -2.37
N GLY A 239 -12.35 -13.90 -2.14
CA GLY A 239 -12.95 -12.69 -1.60
C GLY A 239 -13.06 -12.64 -0.07
N ARG A 240 -12.68 -13.69 0.67
CA ARG A 240 -12.73 -13.75 2.12
C ARG A 240 -11.37 -13.69 2.77
N LEU A 241 -11.27 -12.99 3.89
CA LEU A 241 -10.09 -13.03 4.74
C LEU A 241 -10.05 -14.36 5.49
N VAL A 242 -9.07 -15.21 5.19
CA VAL A 242 -8.96 -16.56 5.78
C VAL A 242 -7.90 -16.65 6.87
N GLU A 243 -6.91 -15.76 6.86
CA GLU A 243 -5.89 -15.67 7.91
C GLU A 243 -5.35 -14.25 8.02
N LEU A 244 -5.11 -13.78 9.25
CA LEU A 244 -4.52 -12.48 9.56
C LEU A 244 -3.62 -12.64 10.78
N GLY A 245 -2.37 -12.22 10.68
CA GLY A 245 -1.43 -12.34 11.79
C GLY A 245 -0.09 -11.68 11.54
N ASP A 246 0.83 -11.84 12.49
CA ASP A 246 2.23 -11.49 12.32
C ASP A 246 2.81 -12.20 11.09
N CYS A 247 3.57 -11.48 10.28
CA CYS A 247 4.03 -11.99 8.98
C CYS A 247 4.92 -13.23 9.13
N ILE A 248 5.85 -13.23 10.10
CA ILE A 248 6.75 -14.34 10.33
C ILE A 248 5.97 -15.55 10.86
N GLN A 249 5.06 -15.33 11.82
CA GLN A 249 4.24 -16.41 12.38
C GLN A 249 3.35 -17.08 11.31
N VAL A 250 2.69 -16.30 10.46
CA VAL A 250 1.83 -16.85 9.40
C VAL A 250 2.66 -17.58 8.34
N CYS A 251 3.87 -17.07 8.01
CA CYS A 251 4.76 -17.73 7.05
C CYS A 251 5.33 -19.05 7.59
N ASP A 252 5.74 -19.09 8.86
CA ASP A 252 6.42 -20.25 9.45
C ASP A 252 5.45 -21.29 10.02
N SER A 253 4.27 -20.87 10.47
CA SER A 253 3.27 -21.72 11.12
C SER A 253 1.85 -21.34 10.72
N PRO A 254 1.50 -21.45 9.42
CA PRO A 254 0.18 -21.11 8.92
C PRO A 254 -0.92 -22.01 9.51
N ARG A 255 -2.00 -21.41 9.98
CA ARG A 255 -3.14 -22.12 10.60
C ARG A 255 -4.14 -22.59 9.55
N ASN A 256 -4.38 -21.75 8.53
CA ASN A 256 -5.35 -22.05 7.49
C ASN A 256 -4.77 -23.01 6.43
N PRO A 257 -5.49 -24.05 6.00
CA PRO A 257 -5.03 -24.97 4.96
C PRO A 257 -4.67 -24.28 3.63
N TYR A 258 -5.44 -23.27 3.23
CA TYR A 258 -5.16 -22.51 2.01
C TYR A 258 -3.84 -21.71 2.13
N THR A 259 -3.59 -21.09 3.30
CA THR A 259 -2.31 -20.40 3.54
C THR A 259 -1.13 -21.36 3.41
N ARG A 260 -1.23 -22.59 3.94
CA ARG A 260 -0.21 -23.63 3.77
C ARG A 260 0.05 -23.95 2.29
N GLN A 261 -1.01 -24.12 1.51
CA GLN A 261 -0.89 -24.38 0.06
C GLN A 261 -0.26 -23.21 -0.67
N LEU A 262 -0.66 -21.97 -0.34
CA LEU A 262 -0.12 -20.76 -0.95
C LEU A 262 1.39 -20.60 -0.69
N ILE A 263 1.83 -20.87 0.54
CA ILE A 263 3.26 -20.83 0.91
C ILE A 263 4.03 -21.96 0.19
N ALA A 264 3.52 -23.18 0.20
CA ALA A 264 4.16 -24.32 -0.44
C ALA A 264 4.28 -24.18 -1.96
N ALA A 265 3.36 -23.44 -2.60
CA ALA A 265 3.40 -23.18 -4.05
C ALA A 265 4.39 -22.06 -4.43
N THR A 266 4.91 -21.33 -3.45
CA THR A 266 5.85 -20.23 -3.73
C THR A 266 7.29 -20.76 -3.67
N PRO A 267 8.11 -20.59 -4.74
CA PRO A 267 9.51 -20.99 -4.71
C PRO A 267 10.25 -20.23 -3.60
N GLU A 268 10.99 -20.93 -2.75
CA GLU A 268 11.90 -20.30 -1.79
C GLU A 268 13.00 -19.57 -2.55
N LEU A 269 13.26 -18.31 -2.18
CA LEU A 269 14.51 -17.66 -2.58
C LEU A 269 15.65 -18.43 -1.90
N PRO A 270 16.71 -18.79 -2.63
CA PRO A 270 17.87 -19.44 -2.02
C PRO A 270 18.34 -18.55 -0.85
N HIS A 271 18.40 -19.12 0.35
CA HIS A 271 18.94 -18.44 1.51
C HIS A 271 20.33 -17.89 1.14
N ALA A 272 20.50 -16.58 1.23
CA ALA A 272 21.83 -16.00 1.25
C ALA A 272 22.54 -16.63 2.45
N ALA A 273 23.51 -17.51 2.18
CA ALA A 273 24.33 -18.11 3.21
C ALA A 273 24.93 -16.97 4.05
N THR A 274 24.59 -16.96 5.32
CA THR A 274 25.21 -16.08 6.31
C THR A 274 26.69 -16.49 6.39
N THR A 275 27.57 -15.71 5.77
CA THR A 275 29.01 -15.74 6.00
C THR A 275 29.40 -14.60 6.92
#